data_4d1f358ca2e2c180e50a07b497f5d194
#
_entry.id   4d1f358ca2e2c180e50a07b497f5d194
#
_cell.length_a   1.000
_cell.length_b   1.000
_cell.length_c   1.000
_cell.angle_alpha   90.00
_cell.angle_beta   90.00
_cell.angle_gamma   90.00
#
_symmetry.space_group_name_H-M   'P 1'
#
loop_
_entity.id
_entity.type
_entity.pdbx_description
1 polymer ?
#
loop_
_entity_poly.entity_id
_entity_poly.type
_entity_poly.pdbx_seq_one_letter_code
_entity_poly.pdbx_strand_id
1 'polypeptide(L)'
;MSLEVKEKMEVRLVFLGAGGVGKTALIQRFLKDTFEPKHQRTVEDLHRKEYEVEGVKVTIDITDTSGSYSFPAMRRLSIQNSDAFALVYAVDDPNSLEAVKRLRQEILEVKEDKYTPIVVIGNKIDRYNERQVSVKDVLSSVELDWNHSFLESSAKDNVNVLEVFRELLQQANLPSRLSPSLFRRRETFPKDNNKRPPMNKTNSCVIS
;
A
#
# COMPACT_ATOMS: atom_id res chain seq x y z
N MET A 1 -25.36 19.66 26.45
CA MET A 1 -24.77 18.42 25.93
C MET A 1 -24.39 18.68 24.49
N SER A 2 -23.12 18.95 24.23
CA SER A 2 -22.58 19.07 22.87
C SER A 2 -22.44 17.67 22.33
N LEU A 3 -23.16 17.34 21.27
CA LEU A 3 -22.94 16.13 20.49
C LEU A 3 -21.61 16.35 19.76
N GLU A 4 -20.51 15.76 20.29
CA GLU A 4 -19.28 15.63 19.52
C GLU A 4 -19.59 14.77 18.30
N VAL A 5 -19.73 15.42 17.15
CA VAL A 5 -19.73 14.71 15.86
C VAL A 5 -18.31 14.18 15.69
N LYS A 6 -18.09 12.89 15.99
CA LYS A 6 -16.83 12.24 15.69
C LYS A 6 -16.68 12.27 14.18
N GLU A 7 -15.67 12.98 13.69
CA GLU A 7 -15.34 12.98 12.27
C GLU A 7 -15.09 11.53 11.83
N LYS A 8 -15.71 11.12 10.73
CA LYS A 8 -15.53 9.79 10.13
C LYS A 8 -14.90 9.99 8.76
N MET A 9 -13.77 9.35 8.52
CA MET A 9 -13.14 9.27 7.21
C MET A 9 -13.22 7.84 6.68
N GLU A 10 -13.63 7.69 5.44
CA GLU A 10 -13.68 6.41 4.74
C GLU A 10 -12.87 6.52 3.45
N VAL A 11 -11.99 5.55 3.19
CA VAL A 11 -11.14 5.49 2.00
C VAL A 11 -11.27 4.10 1.39
N ARG A 12 -11.56 4.04 0.10
CA ARG A 12 -11.74 2.81 -0.68
C ARG A 12 -10.58 2.65 -1.65
N LEU A 13 -9.81 1.61 -1.46
CA LEU A 13 -8.68 1.23 -2.30
C LEU A 13 -9.03 0.00 -3.11
N VAL A 14 -8.66 -0.03 -4.38
CA VAL A 14 -8.78 -1.25 -5.20
C VAL A 14 -7.43 -1.65 -5.77
N PHE A 15 -7.10 -2.95 -5.65
CA PHE A 15 -5.90 -3.55 -6.20
C PHE A 15 -6.21 -4.28 -7.49
N LEU A 16 -5.64 -3.82 -8.60
CA LEU A 16 -5.85 -4.33 -9.95
C LEU A 16 -4.51 -4.81 -10.55
N GLY A 17 -4.57 -5.75 -11.46
CA GLY A 17 -3.39 -6.34 -12.11
C GLY A 17 -3.63 -7.78 -12.50
N ALA A 18 -2.74 -8.37 -13.30
CA ALA A 18 -2.83 -9.73 -13.77
C ALA A 18 -2.89 -10.76 -12.63
N GLY A 19 -3.23 -12.01 -12.95
CA GLY A 19 -3.17 -13.12 -11.99
C GLY A 19 -1.74 -13.39 -11.56
N GLY A 20 -1.53 -13.70 -10.27
CA GLY A 20 -0.23 -14.10 -9.76
C GLY A 20 0.81 -12.98 -9.54
N VAL A 21 0.49 -11.71 -9.79
CA VAL A 21 1.41 -10.58 -9.56
C VAL A 21 1.64 -10.25 -8.08
N GLY A 22 0.78 -10.78 -7.18
CA GLY A 22 0.94 -10.65 -5.74
C GLY A 22 0.08 -9.58 -5.07
N LYS A 23 -1.07 -9.19 -5.65
CA LYS A 23 -2.03 -8.24 -5.04
C LYS A 23 -2.44 -8.69 -3.64
N THR A 24 -2.99 -9.88 -3.52
CA THR A 24 -3.36 -10.51 -2.23
C THR A 24 -2.19 -10.57 -1.25
N ALA A 25 -0.98 -10.90 -1.74
CA ALA A 25 0.19 -10.97 -0.88
C ALA A 25 0.59 -9.60 -0.30
N LEU A 26 0.51 -8.53 -1.10
CA LEU A 26 0.73 -7.16 -0.62
C LEU A 26 -0.31 -6.76 0.44
N ILE A 27 -1.58 -7.07 0.20
CA ILE A 27 -2.67 -6.76 1.13
C ILE A 27 -2.52 -7.55 2.44
N GLN A 28 -2.24 -8.84 2.37
CA GLN A 28 -2.02 -9.68 3.56
C GLN A 28 -0.79 -9.24 4.35
N ARG A 29 0.30 -8.88 3.66
CA ARG A 29 1.49 -8.33 4.30
C ARG A 29 1.19 -7.03 5.04
N PHE A 30 0.41 -6.14 4.43
CA PHE A 30 0.00 -4.90 5.08
C PHE A 30 -0.93 -5.13 6.28
N LEU A 31 -1.94 -5.99 6.15
CA LEU A 31 -2.96 -6.17 7.17
C LEU A 31 -2.51 -7.05 8.35
N LYS A 32 -1.77 -8.13 8.05
CA LYS A 32 -1.47 -9.21 8.99
C LYS A 32 0.04 -9.45 9.20
N ASP A 33 0.89 -8.77 8.44
CA ASP A 33 2.34 -9.00 8.38
C ASP A 33 2.72 -10.45 8.03
N THR A 34 1.89 -11.12 7.22
CA THR A 34 2.09 -12.50 6.79
C THR A 34 2.34 -12.60 5.29
N PHE A 35 3.06 -13.64 4.88
CA PHE A 35 3.27 -13.99 3.48
C PHE A 35 3.08 -15.49 3.30
N GLU A 36 2.20 -15.88 2.40
CA GLU A 36 1.97 -17.28 2.04
C GLU A 36 2.63 -17.59 0.69
N PRO A 37 3.64 -18.50 0.64
CA PRO A 37 4.35 -18.80 -0.59
C PRO A 37 3.47 -19.49 -1.65
N LYS A 38 2.44 -20.21 -1.20
CA LYS A 38 1.55 -20.97 -2.08
C LYS A 38 0.47 -20.04 -2.64
N HIS A 39 0.55 -19.80 -3.96
CA HIS A 39 -0.48 -19.01 -4.64
C HIS A 39 -1.83 -19.76 -4.62
N GLN A 40 -2.82 -19.13 -4.02
CA GLN A 40 -4.23 -19.53 -4.16
C GLN A 40 -4.92 -18.53 -5.10
N ARG A 41 -5.78 -19.07 -5.98
CA ARG A 41 -6.56 -18.20 -6.86
C ARG A 41 -7.53 -17.37 -6.03
N THR A 42 -7.40 -16.06 -6.10
CA THR A 42 -8.27 -15.13 -5.38
C THR A 42 -9.65 -15.08 -6.06
N VAL A 43 -10.69 -15.25 -5.27
CA VAL A 43 -12.02 -14.72 -5.56
C VAL A 43 -12.02 -13.30 -5.02
N GLU A 44 -12.65 -12.34 -5.69
CA GLU A 44 -12.72 -10.95 -5.23
C GLU A 44 -13.13 -10.89 -3.75
N ASP A 45 -12.32 -10.22 -2.92
CA ASP A 45 -12.50 -10.12 -1.48
C ASP A 45 -12.39 -8.66 -1.02
N LEU A 46 -13.19 -8.30 -0.02
CA LEU A 46 -13.20 -6.97 0.59
C LEU A 46 -12.64 -7.05 2.00
N HIS A 47 -11.52 -6.39 2.22
CA HIS A 47 -10.89 -6.26 3.52
C HIS A 47 -11.20 -4.90 4.11
N ARG A 48 -11.85 -4.87 5.29
CA ARG A 48 -12.13 -3.65 6.03
C ARG A 48 -11.22 -3.54 7.25
N LYS A 49 -10.58 -2.38 7.40
CA LYS A 49 -9.81 -2.02 8.57
C LYS A 49 -10.32 -0.71 9.16
N GLU A 50 -10.71 -0.77 10.44
CA GLU A 50 -11.13 0.40 11.19
C GLU A 50 -10.13 0.70 12.31
N TYR A 51 -9.87 1.98 12.55
CA TYR A 51 -9.05 2.46 13.66
C TYR A 51 -9.45 3.89 14.02
N GLU A 52 -9.08 4.32 15.22
CA GLU A 52 -9.34 5.69 15.68
C GLU A 52 -8.02 6.41 15.94
N VAL A 53 -7.89 7.62 15.43
CA VAL A 53 -6.71 8.46 15.56
C VAL A 53 -7.14 9.87 15.89
N GLU A 54 -6.63 10.41 17.00
CA GLU A 54 -6.90 11.78 17.42
C GLU A 54 -8.41 12.11 17.44
N GLY A 55 -9.25 11.14 17.80
CA GLY A 55 -10.70 11.29 17.84
C GLY A 55 -11.41 11.14 16.49
N VAL A 56 -10.67 10.92 15.40
CA VAL A 56 -11.22 10.66 14.07
C VAL A 56 -11.32 9.15 13.84
N LYS A 57 -12.51 8.66 13.50
CA LYS A 57 -12.69 7.26 13.09
C LYS A 57 -12.32 7.12 11.60
N VAL A 58 -11.30 6.32 11.31
CA VAL A 58 -10.85 6.04 9.94
C VAL A 58 -11.23 4.62 9.55
N THR A 59 -11.89 4.47 8.40
CA THR A 59 -12.22 3.19 7.80
C THR A 59 -11.48 3.08 6.47
N ILE A 60 -10.71 2.01 6.27
CA ILE A 60 -10.06 1.69 5.00
C ILE A 60 -10.69 0.41 4.46
N ASP A 61 -11.31 0.50 3.31
CA ASP A 61 -11.84 -0.61 2.54
C ASP A 61 -10.86 -0.94 1.41
N ILE A 62 -10.36 -2.17 1.37
CA ILE A 62 -9.42 -2.65 0.37
C ILE A 62 -10.07 -3.77 -0.42
N THR A 63 -10.32 -3.54 -1.70
CA THR A 63 -10.83 -4.56 -2.63
C THR A 63 -9.65 -5.30 -3.25
N ASP A 64 -9.52 -6.59 -2.93
CA ASP A 64 -8.58 -7.52 -3.57
C ASP A 64 -9.24 -8.18 -4.77
N THR A 65 -8.87 -7.79 -5.97
CA THR A 65 -9.52 -8.31 -7.18
C THR A 65 -8.86 -9.58 -7.69
N SER A 66 -9.67 -10.47 -8.24
CA SER A 66 -9.18 -11.60 -9.02
C SER A 66 -8.40 -11.12 -10.26
N GLY A 67 -7.23 -11.68 -10.50
CA GLY A 67 -6.45 -11.41 -11.73
C GLY A 67 -7.08 -12.00 -13.00
N SER A 68 -8.08 -12.88 -12.86
CA SER A 68 -8.88 -13.38 -13.98
C SER A 68 -10.11 -12.48 -14.16
N TYR A 69 -10.08 -11.64 -15.15
CA TYR A 69 -11.11 -10.62 -15.48
C TYR A 69 -12.47 -11.21 -15.91
N SER A 70 -13.01 -12.15 -15.15
CA SER A 70 -14.21 -12.90 -15.53
C SER A 70 -15.48 -12.04 -15.63
N PHE A 71 -15.49 -10.87 -14.96
CA PHE A 71 -16.69 -10.01 -14.89
C PHE A 71 -16.38 -8.53 -15.09
N PRO A 72 -16.33 -8.04 -16.35
CA PRO A 72 -16.01 -6.63 -16.64
C PRO A 72 -16.95 -5.63 -15.94
N ALA A 73 -18.23 -5.96 -15.81
CA ALA A 73 -19.20 -5.09 -15.15
C ALA A 73 -18.90 -4.89 -13.65
N MET A 74 -18.51 -5.96 -12.94
CA MET A 74 -18.11 -5.86 -11.52
C MET A 74 -16.83 -5.05 -11.35
N ARG A 75 -15.84 -5.26 -12.22
CA ARG A 75 -14.61 -4.45 -12.20
C ARG A 75 -14.92 -2.96 -12.42
N ARG A 76 -15.77 -2.64 -13.39
CA ARG A 76 -16.20 -1.27 -13.65
C ARG A 76 -16.88 -0.64 -12.42
N LEU A 77 -17.72 -1.41 -11.73
CA LEU A 77 -18.37 -0.96 -10.49
C LEU A 77 -17.35 -0.73 -9.37
N SER A 78 -16.38 -1.63 -9.20
CA SER A 78 -15.30 -1.47 -8.23
C SER A 78 -14.46 -0.21 -8.53
N ILE A 79 -14.18 0.07 -9.81
CA ILE A 79 -13.50 1.30 -10.22
C ILE A 79 -14.35 2.53 -9.89
N GLN A 80 -15.65 2.54 -10.21
CA GLN A 80 -16.53 3.67 -9.93
C GLN A 80 -16.57 4.04 -8.45
N ASN A 81 -16.56 3.05 -7.57
CA ASN A 81 -16.74 3.21 -6.12
C ASN A 81 -15.43 3.39 -5.33
N SER A 82 -14.28 3.38 -5.98
CA SER A 82 -12.98 3.49 -5.29
C SER A 82 -12.38 4.88 -5.38
N ASP A 83 -11.60 5.25 -4.38
CA ASP A 83 -10.97 6.56 -4.23
C ASP A 83 -9.53 6.57 -4.75
N ALA A 84 -8.81 5.43 -4.65
CA ALA A 84 -7.46 5.27 -5.20
C ALA A 84 -7.20 3.84 -5.70
N PHE A 85 -6.25 3.71 -6.63
CA PHE A 85 -6.01 2.52 -7.42
C PHE A 85 -4.56 2.06 -7.32
N ALA A 86 -4.36 0.80 -6.91
CA ALA A 86 -3.09 0.11 -6.96
C ALA A 86 -3.03 -0.75 -8.24
N LEU A 87 -2.19 -0.37 -9.19
CA LEU A 87 -1.94 -1.14 -10.40
C LEU A 87 -0.68 -1.97 -10.23
N VAL A 88 -0.84 -3.28 -10.06
CA VAL A 88 0.26 -4.18 -9.70
C VAL A 88 0.69 -5.03 -10.90
N TYR A 89 2.00 -5.01 -11.19
CA TYR A 89 2.64 -5.95 -12.10
C TYR A 89 3.76 -6.72 -11.37
N ALA A 90 4.25 -7.80 -11.96
CA ALA A 90 5.39 -8.56 -11.45
C ALA A 90 6.64 -8.25 -12.30
N VAL A 91 7.77 -7.96 -11.66
CA VAL A 91 9.01 -7.58 -12.36
C VAL A 91 9.57 -8.69 -13.24
N ASP A 92 9.14 -9.93 -13.01
CA ASP A 92 9.48 -11.14 -13.76
C ASP A 92 8.52 -11.46 -14.92
N ASP A 93 7.45 -10.64 -15.12
CA ASP A 93 6.42 -10.89 -16.14
C ASP A 93 6.06 -9.61 -16.92
N PRO A 94 6.61 -9.42 -18.14
CA PRO A 94 6.30 -8.28 -18.99
C PRO A 94 4.82 -8.19 -19.39
N ASN A 95 4.12 -9.33 -19.53
CA ASN A 95 2.70 -9.33 -19.89
C ASN A 95 1.84 -8.72 -18.79
N SER A 96 2.28 -8.84 -17.53
CA SER A 96 1.59 -8.21 -16.40
C SER A 96 1.69 -6.67 -16.44
N LEU A 97 2.77 -6.10 -16.99
CA LEU A 97 2.89 -4.67 -17.22
C LEU A 97 1.95 -4.18 -18.35
N GLU A 98 1.79 -4.96 -19.42
CA GLU A 98 0.82 -4.65 -20.47
C GLU A 98 -0.63 -4.67 -19.93
N ALA A 99 -0.91 -5.55 -18.98
CA ALA A 99 -2.20 -5.53 -18.29
C ALA A 99 -2.41 -4.25 -17.48
N VAL A 100 -1.36 -3.73 -16.81
CA VAL A 100 -1.40 -2.44 -16.09
C VAL A 100 -1.73 -1.28 -17.03
N LYS A 101 -1.13 -1.22 -18.22
CA LYS A 101 -1.42 -0.18 -19.22
C LYS A 101 -2.90 -0.15 -19.60
N ARG A 102 -3.48 -1.32 -19.88
CA ARG A 102 -4.91 -1.46 -20.23
C ARG A 102 -5.83 -1.07 -19.06
N LEU A 103 -5.50 -1.51 -17.86
CA LEU A 103 -6.27 -1.19 -16.65
C LEU A 103 -6.24 0.30 -16.32
N ARG A 104 -5.08 0.94 -16.47
CA ARG A 104 -4.99 2.39 -16.32
C ARG A 104 -5.95 3.11 -17.27
N GLN A 105 -5.96 2.72 -18.54
CA GLN A 105 -6.86 3.32 -19.53
C GLN A 105 -8.32 3.13 -19.10
N GLU A 106 -8.71 1.92 -18.71
CA GLU A 106 -10.06 1.62 -18.22
C GLU A 106 -10.46 2.47 -17.00
N ILE A 107 -9.54 2.67 -16.04
CA ILE A 107 -9.79 3.52 -14.86
C ILE A 107 -10.06 4.96 -15.30
N LEU A 108 -9.22 5.54 -16.15
CA LEU A 108 -9.38 6.90 -16.60
C LEU A 108 -10.68 7.11 -17.40
N GLU A 109 -11.10 6.13 -18.19
CA GLU A 109 -12.37 6.15 -18.92
C GLU A 109 -13.59 6.08 -17.97
N VAL A 110 -13.50 5.26 -16.91
CA VAL A 110 -14.60 5.09 -15.94
C VAL A 110 -14.70 6.30 -15.01
N LYS A 111 -13.57 6.85 -14.58
CA LYS A 111 -13.52 7.99 -13.66
C LYS A 111 -13.72 9.33 -14.37
N GLU A 112 -13.48 9.40 -15.67
CA GLU A 112 -13.54 10.64 -16.47
C GLU A 112 -12.65 11.77 -15.90
N ASP A 113 -11.63 11.39 -15.12
CA ASP A 113 -10.72 12.31 -14.45
C ASP A 113 -9.26 11.86 -14.62
N LYS A 114 -8.46 12.70 -15.30
CA LYS A 114 -7.04 12.46 -15.50
C LYS A 114 -6.18 12.55 -14.23
N TYR A 115 -6.71 13.14 -13.17
CA TYR A 115 -6.07 13.25 -11.86
C TYR A 115 -6.45 12.13 -10.90
N THR A 116 -7.16 11.13 -11.39
CA THR A 116 -7.51 9.93 -10.60
C THR A 116 -6.27 9.37 -9.89
N PRO A 117 -6.33 9.17 -8.57
CA PRO A 117 -5.21 8.64 -7.79
C PRO A 117 -4.83 7.21 -8.21
N ILE A 118 -3.68 7.07 -8.88
CA ILE A 118 -3.16 5.77 -9.33
C ILE A 118 -1.70 5.63 -8.87
N VAL A 119 -1.41 4.52 -8.21
CA VAL A 119 -0.04 4.10 -7.89
C VAL A 119 0.28 2.83 -8.65
N VAL A 120 1.36 2.85 -9.45
CA VAL A 120 1.86 1.68 -10.17
C VAL A 120 2.91 0.97 -9.33
N ILE A 121 2.77 -0.35 -9.17
CA ILE A 121 3.57 -1.13 -8.24
C ILE A 121 4.24 -2.28 -8.98
N GLY A 122 5.58 -2.25 -9.07
CA GLY A 122 6.41 -3.36 -9.52
C GLY A 122 6.71 -4.31 -8.37
N ASN A 123 5.95 -5.38 -8.24
CA ASN A 123 6.11 -6.35 -7.15
C ASN A 123 7.08 -7.49 -7.51
N LYS A 124 7.50 -8.24 -6.48
CA LYS A 124 8.43 -9.39 -6.56
C LYS A 124 9.87 -9.01 -6.89
N ILE A 125 10.37 -7.87 -6.41
CA ILE A 125 11.77 -7.49 -6.60
C ILE A 125 12.77 -8.46 -5.97
N ASP A 126 12.32 -9.33 -5.07
CA ASP A 126 13.08 -10.46 -4.55
C ASP A 126 13.54 -11.43 -5.64
N ARG A 127 12.87 -11.43 -6.81
CA ARG A 127 13.22 -12.20 -8.00
C ARG A 127 14.15 -11.45 -8.96
N TYR A 128 15.15 -10.76 -8.41
CA TYR A 128 16.04 -9.89 -9.20
C TYR A 128 16.76 -10.65 -10.34
N ASN A 129 17.09 -11.93 -10.18
CA ASN A 129 17.71 -12.78 -11.22
C ASN A 129 16.74 -13.14 -12.36
N GLU A 130 15.44 -13.08 -12.11
CA GLU A 130 14.38 -13.43 -13.08
C GLU A 130 13.75 -12.17 -13.68
N ARG A 131 14.24 -10.98 -13.32
CA ARG A 131 13.70 -9.70 -13.79
C ARG A 131 13.71 -9.60 -15.30
N GLN A 132 12.57 -9.28 -15.89
CA GLN A 132 12.38 -9.05 -17.32
C GLN A 132 11.90 -7.62 -17.63
N VAL A 133 11.43 -6.90 -16.62
CA VAL A 133 10.91 -5.53 -16.77
C VAL A 133 11.95 -4.54 -16.25
N SER A 134 12.35 -3.59 -17.12
CA SER A 134 13.29 -2.53 -16.78
C SER A 134 12.65 -1.49 -15.87
N VAL A 135 13.25 -1.25 -14.69
CA VAL A 135 12.83 -0.19 -13.77
C VAL A 135 12.82 1.18 -14.46
N LYS A 136 13.90 1.48 -15.20
CA LYS A 136 14.08 2.78 -15.83
C LYS A 136 12.99 3.09 -16.84
N ASP A 137 12.60 2.10 -17.64
CA ASP A 137 11.59 2.29 -18.69
C ASP A 137 10.22 2.49 -18.08
N VAL A 138 9.88 1.70 -17.02
CA VAL A 138 8.61 1.87 -16.31
C VAL A 138 8.55 3.20 -15.58
N LEU A 139 9.62 3.60 -14.87
CA LEU A 139 9.69 4.87 -14.17
C LEU A 139 9.45 6.05 -15.10
N SER A 140 10.12 6.05 -16.27
CA SER A 140 9.94 7.09 -17.28
C SER A 140 8.49 7.16 -17.77
N SER A 141 7.89 6.02 -18.12
CA SER A 141 6.51 5.98 -18.60
C SER A 141 5.51 6.38 -17.53
N VAL A 142 5.67 5.91 -16.29
CA VAL A 142 4.69 6.13 -15.22
C VAL A 142 4.76 7.56 -14.69
N GLU A 143 5.95 8.07 -14.39
CA GLU A 143 6.09 9.39 -13.77
C GLU A 143 6.07 10.52 -14.79
N LEU A 144 6.75 10.37 -15.95
CA LEU A 144 6.85 11.45 -16.93
C LEU A 144 5.68 11.48 -17.92
N ASP A 145 5.27 10.30 -18.46
CA ASP A 145 4.22 10.28 -19.48
C ASP A 145 2.81 10.23 -18.85
N TRP A 146 2.64 9.49 -17.75
CA TRP A 146 1.33 9.28 -17.12
C TRP A 146 1.07 10.21 -15.94
N ASN A 147 2.10 10.79 -15.36
CA ASN A 147 2.02 11.61 -14.14
C ASN A 147 1.37 10.86 -12.97
N HIS A 148 1.78 9.60 -12.75
CA HIS A 148 1.38 8.76 -11.63
C HIS A 148 2.58 8.37 -10.77
N SER A 149 2.35 7.98 -9.52
CA SER A 149 3.40 7.47 -8.63
C SER A 149 3.82 6.06 -9.01
N PHE A 150 5.11 5.77 -8.90
CA PHE A 150 5.70 4.47 -9.12
C PHE A 150 6.49 3.99 -7.89
N LEU A 151 6.28 2.74 -7.49
CA LEU A 151 7.00 2.08 -6.41
C LEU A 151 7.35 0.64 -6.80
N GLU A 152 8.53 0.20 -6.43
CA GLU A 152 8.88 -1.22 -6.44
C GLU A 152 8.74 -1.84 -5.05
N SER A 153 8.30 -3.10 -4.98
CA SER A 153 8.02 -3.78 -3.73
C SER A 153 8.34 -5.28 -3.76
N SER A 154 8.50 -5.86 -2.57
CA SER A 154 8.44 -7.30 -2.36
C SER A 154 7.49 -7.62 -1.21
N ALA A 155 6.37 -8.25 -1.52
CA ALA A 155 5.49 -8.79 -0.49
C ALA A 155 6.15 -9.91 0.32
N LYS A 156 7.05 -10.68 -0.31
CA LYS A 156 7.80 -11.76 0.32
C LYS A 156 8.77 -11.21 1.37
N ASP A 157 9.62 -10.28 0.98
CA ASP A 157 10.67 -9.75 1.86
C ASP A 157 10.22 -8.51 2.66
N ASN A 158 8.93 -8.13 2.53
CA ASN A 158 8.33 -6.96 3.18
C ASN A 158 9.02 -5.64 2.81
N VAL A 159 9.47 -5.51 1.57
CA VAL A 159 10.13 -4.31 1.08
C VAL A 159 9.08 -3.35 0.50
N ASN A 160 9.08 -2.10 0.95
CA ASN A 160 8.20 -1.01 0.51
C ASN A 160 6.68 -1.28 0.59
N VAL A 161 6.24 -2.36 1.25
CA VAL A 161 4.80 -2.65 1.36
C VAL A 161 4.07 -1.52 2.09
N LEU A 162 4.62 -1.05 3.19
CA LEU A 162 4.03 0.05 3.96
C LEU A 162 4.01 1.38 3.17
N GLU A 163 5.06 1.62 2.37
CA GLU A 163 5.17 2.83 1.53
C GLU A 163 4.11 2.82 0.42
N VAL A 164 3.81 1.66 -0.17
CA VAL A 164 2.72 1.50 -1.15
C VAL A 164 1.38 1.97 -0.57
N PHE A 165 1.04 1.50 0.63
CA PHE A 165 -0.22 1.90 1.27
C PHE A 165 -0.22 3.35 1.75
N ARG A 166 0.94 3.87 2.18
CA ARG A 166 1.09 5.29 2.53
C ARG A 166 0.79 6.16 1.32
N GLU A 167 1.39 5.86 0.19
CA GLU A 167 1.22 6.60 -1.05
C GLU A 167 -0.23 6.56 -1.53
N LEU A 168 -0.86 5.38 -1.56
CA LEU A 168 -2.27 5.23 -1.92
C LEU A 168 -3.20 6.06 -1.03
N LEU A 169 -3.01 6.00 0.29
CA LEU A 169 -3.82 6.73 1.25
C LEU A 169 -3.62 8.24 1.16
N GLN A 170 -2.39 8.68 0.93
CA GLN A 170 -2.06 10.08 0.73
C GLN A 170 -2.73 10.64 -0.53
N GLN A 171 -2.67 9.91 -1.64
CA GLN A 171 -3.34 10.32 -2.89
C GLN A 171 -4.86 10.28 -2.77
N ALA A 172 -5.42 9.38 -1.96
CA ALA A 172 -6.84 9.35 -1.62
C ALA A 172 -7.27 10.44 -0.62
N ASN A 173 -6.42 11.44 -0.38
CA ASN A 173 -6.64 12.57 0.54
C ASN A 173 -6.80 12.16 2.02
N LEU A 174 -6.30 11.01 2.45
CA LEU A 174 -6.19 10.72 3.86
C LEU A 174 -4.99 11.49 4.45
N PRO A 175 -5.19 12.40 5.42
CA PRO A 175 -4.09 13.13 6.05
C PRO A 175 -3.02 12.19 6.59
N SER A 176 -1.75 12.49 6.35
CA SER A 176 -0.62 11.63 6.76
C SER A 176 -0.62 11.29 8.25
N ARG A 177 -1.08 12.22 9.11
CA ARG A 177 -1.25 12.01 10.56
C ARG A 177 -2.22 10.87 10.91
N LEU A 178 -3.21 10.61 10.04
CA LEU A 178 -4.21 9.56 10.21
C LEU A 178 -3.81 8.24 9.54
N SER A 179 -2.67 8.18 8.85
CA SER A 179 -2.23 6.98 8.14
C SER A 179 -1.78 5.88 9.11
N PRO A 180 -2.24 4.63 8.94
CA PRO A 180 -1.83 3.49 9.78
C PRO A 180 -0.33 3.21 9.72
N SER A 181 0.38 3.70 8.71
CA SER A 181 1.82 3.56 8.58
C SER A 181 2.61 4.24 9.70
N LEU A 182 2.08 5.30 10.31
CA LEU A 182 2.71 5.97 11.45
C LEU A 182 2.58 5.16 12.73
N PHE A 183 1.53 4.34 12.87
CA PHE A 183 1.30 3.53 14.07
C PHE A 183 2.22 2.33 14.15
N ARG A 184 2.46 1.62 13.03
CA ARG A 184 3.41 0.49 13.00
C ARG A 184 4.83 0.91 13.40
N ARG A 185 5.28 2.12 13.05
CA ARG A 185 6.58 2.65 13.51
C ARG A 185 6.64 2.84 15.03
N ARG A 186 5.53 3.23 15.67
CA ARG A 186 5.48 3.41 17.14
C ARG A 186 5.43 2.08 17.89
N GLU A 187 4.83 1.05 17.32
CA GLU A 187 4.75 -0.28 17.93
C GLU A 187 6.05 -1.08 17.81
N THR A 188 6.86 -0.82 16.78
CA THR A 188 8.15 -1.49 16.56
C THR A 188 9.33 -0.89 17.32
N PHE A 189 9.17 0.26 17.96
CA PHE A 189 10.18 0.74 18.91
C PHE A 189 10.02 -0.02 20.23
N PRO A 190 11.03 -0.79 20.69
CA PRO A 190 10.99 -1.37 22.02
C PRO A 190 10.80 -0.23 23.01
N LYS A 191 9.81 -0.35 23.89
CA LYS A 191 9.72 0.53 25.05
C LYS A 191 11.01 0.34 25.82
N ASP A 192 11.86 1.37 25.80
CA ASP A 192 13.14 1.39 26.49
C ASP A 192 12.85 1.36 28.00
N ASN A 193 12.71 0.16 28.56
CA ASN A 193 12.57 -0.08 29.98
C ASN A 193 13.93 -0.02 30.71
N ASN A 194 14.94 0.58 30.11
CA ASN A 194 16.21 0.86 30.77
C ASN A 194 16.07 2.12 31.64
N LYS A 195 15.56 1.91 32.85
CA LYS A 195 15.90 2.78 33.96
C LYS A 195 17.42 2.74 34.09
N ARG A 196 18.09 3.82 33.68
CA ARG A 196 19.52 4.02 33.95
C ARG A 196 19.71 3.88 35.48
N PRO A 197 20.64 3.06 35.95
CA PRO A 197 20.99 3.04 37.35
C PRO A 197 21.58 4.42 37.74
N PRO A 198 21.36 4.88 38.96
CA PRO A 198 21.86 6.18 39.40
C PRO A 198 23.36 6.18 39.32
N MET A 199 23.94 7.20 38.67
CA MET A 199 25.40 7.43 38.69
C MET A 199 25.85 7.78 40.10
N ASN A 200 26.62 6.89 40.72
CA ASN A 200 27.34 7.20 41.93
C ASN A 200 28.36 8.27 41.62
N LYS A 201 28.19 9.44 42.24
CA LYS A 201 29.21 10.46 42.29
C LYS A 201 30.34 9.98 43.23
N THR A 202 31.41 9.49 42.69
CA THR A 202 32.66 9.36 43.46
C THR A 202 33.37 10.69 43.48
N ASN A 203 33.39 11.31 44.66
CA ASN A 203 34.34 12.37 44.99
C ASN A 203 35.73 11.76 45.04
N SER A 204 36.67 12.39 44.39
CA SER A 204 37.95 12.78 44.99
C SER A 204 38.97 13.11 43.94
N CYS A 205 39.48 14.30 44.03
CA CYS A 205 40.89 14.59 43.72
C CYS A 205 41.41 15.46 44.82
N VAL A 206 42.27 14.89 45.61
CA VAL A 206 43.24 15.65 46.42
C VAL A 206 44.55 15.50 45.72
N ILE A 207 45.14 16.62 45.35
CA ILE A 207 46.49 16.75 44.81
C ILE A 207 47.36 17.26 45.96
N SER A 208 48.45 16.57 46.14
CA SER A 208 49.66 17.07 46.80
C SER A 208 50.76 17.05 45.81
#